data_d7396f3cd8b288893b6937ed48045797
#
_entry.id   d7396f3cd8b288893b6937ed48045797
#
_cell.length_a   1.000
_cell.length_b   1.000
_cell.length_c   1.000
_cell.angle_alpha   90.00
_cell.angle_beta   90.00
_cell.angle_gamma   90.00
#
_symmetry.space_group_name_H-M   'P 1'
#
loop_
_entity.id
_entity.type
_entity.pdbx_description
1 polymer ?
#
loop_
_entity_poly.entity_id
_entity_poly.type
_entity_poly.pdbx_seq_one_letter_code
_entity_poly.pdbx_strand_id
1 'polypeptide(L)'
;TPTTSSAASDVYKRQERRTIGVAACDIDQDGYEEIYFLNTDTYSGSKIYSDRLIDLNNNKFEDLFEKEINQSELNLTAGRSVVCVDRNGDGAYGIYVANYGGPTRFYELIKDRIKDQAKSLSIDKITGGRAIVSGHILSDRSDIFAANERGDNFLYYNSKGSFQDVAEEYAVQDRFENGRGTALSDLLYRGRLDILSSNWDGMHRAYVLDGDKFKDISTSPYNDPTKIRTVISADFDNDGYDEIFMNNIGEPNKLFKVLEGGIFKEIKMENGLETVGLGTGAAVADVDGDGILELLVSHGESGFQPLTLYKADITNFNYLRIKPLNLYGAPARGATVTMKSNKRIHSKTIDAGSGYLCQMEPVAHYGIRKGEKDFKVEIKWTDGSIETFDIDELNKTYEFRQKL
;
A
#
# COMPACT_ATOMS: atom_id res chain seq x y z
N THR A 1 36.62 23.30 17.78
CA THR A 1 35.28 23.72 17.32
C THR A 1 34.84 22.75 16.23
N PRO A 2 33.80 21.95 16.44
CA PRO A 2 33.26 21.11 15.37
C PRO A 2 32.64 22.00 14.30
N THR A 3 33.15 21.90 13.10
CA THR A 3 32.47 22.44 11.91
C THR A 3 31.15 21.70 11.76
N THR A 4 30.03 22.38 11.95
CA THR A 4 28.72 21.86 11.58
C THR A 4 28.74 21.53 10.08
N SER A 5 28.65 20.25 9.74
CA SER A 5 28.64 19.81 8.37
C SER A 5 27.40 20.38 7.66
N SER A 6 27.50 20.63 6.35
CA SER A 6 26.37 21.06 5.52
C SER A 6 25.13 20.14 5.66
N ALA A 7 25.34 18.88 6.00
CA ALA A 7 24.28 17.91 6.34
C ALA A 7 23.43 18.35 7.56
N ALA A 8 24.01 19.00 8.58
CA ALA A 8 23.24 19.45 9.73
C ALA A 8 22.33 20.66 9.39
N SER A 9 22.79 21.56 8.51
CA SER A 9 21.94 22.67 8.04
C SER A 9 20.79 22.21 7.18
N ASP A 10 20.97 21.13 6.41
CA ASP A 10 19.91 20.52 5.61
C ASP A 10 18.88 19.78 6.46
N VAL A 11 19.30 19.17 7.57
CA VAL A 11 18.38 18.55 8.54
C VAL A 11 17.47 19.62 9.18
N TYR A 12 17.98 20.80 9.53
CA TYR A 12 17.17 21.89 10.08
C TYR A 12 16.15 22.43 9.06
N LYS A 13 16.51 22.60 7.81
CA LYS A 13 15.58 23.01 6.74
C LYS A 13 14.51 21.93 6.46
N ARG A 14 14.81 20.67 6.76
CA ARG A 14 13.89 19.53 6.62
C ARG A 14 12.81 19.48 7.69
N GLN A 15 13.04 20.06 8.87
CA GLN A 15 12.06 20.09 9.98
C GLN A 15 10.83 20.99 9.70
N GLU A 16 10.90 21.88 8.72
CA GLU A 16 9.76 22.72 8.31
C GLU A 16 8.78 21.95 7.41
N ARG A 17 9.20 20.85 6.80
CA ARG A 17 8.36 19.98 5.97
C ARG A 17 7.70 18.92 6.85
N ARG A 18 6.38 18.83 6.79
CA ARG A 18 5.62 17.79 7.49
C ARG A 18 5.37 16.63 6.56
N THR A 19 6.22 15.62 6.61
CA THR A 19 6.01 14.38 5.87
C THR A 19 4.88 13.60 6.53
N ILE A 20 3.88 13.23 5.74
CA ILE A 20 2.71 12.49 6.18
C ILE A 20 2.61 11.10 5.54
N GLY A 21 3.34 10.84 4.46
CA GLY A 21 3.30 9.56 3.76
C GLY A 21 4.59 9.31 3.00
N VAL A 22 4.80 8.03 2.67
CA VAL A 22 5.98 7.57 1.96
C VAL A 22 5.62 6.41 1.03
N ALA A 23 6.27 6.36 -0.14
CA ALA A 23 6.31 5.18 -0.99
C ALA A 23 7.71 5.07 -1.61
N ALA A 24 8.14 3.82 -1.86
CA ALA A 24 9.42 3.54 -2.48
C ALA A 24 9.23 2.59 -3.67
N CYS A 25 9.88 2.89 -4.79
CA CYS A 25 9.93 2.05 -5.97
C CYS A 25 11.03 2.50 -6.93
N ASP A 26 11.49 1.60 -7.77
CA ASP A 26 12.51 1.82 -8.80
C ASP A 26 11.89 2.58 -10.00
N ILE A 27 12.16 3.89 -10.10
CA ILE A 27 11.59 4.73 -11.17
C ILE A 27 12.51 4.86 -12.38
N ASP A 28 13.82 4.55 -12.21
CA ASP A 28 14.83 4.73 -13.25
C ASP A 28 15.46 3.41 -13.74
N GLN A 29 15.00 2.29 -13.19
CA GLN A 29 15.42 0.92 -13.57
C GLN A 29 16.87 0.60 -13.21
N ASP A 30 17.42 1.22 -12.17
CA ASP A 30 18.76 0.95 -11.70
C ASP A 30 18.85 -0.21 -10.68
N GLY A 31 17.70 -0.71 -10.23
CA GLY A 31 17.58 -1.83 -9.29
C GLY A 31 17.51 -1.39 -7.83
N TYR A 32 17.50 -0.10 -7.55
CA TYR A 32 17.26 0.47 -6.24
C TYR A 32 15.93 1.21 -6.22
N GLU A 33 15.31 1.34 -5.04
CA GLU A 33 14.05 2.07 -4.91
C GLU A 33 14.30 3.53 -4.54
N GLU A 34 13.76 4.48 -5.32
CA GLU A 34 13.64 5.87 -4.93
C GLU A 34 12.55 6.03 -3.90
N ILE A 35 12.74 6.98 -2.97
CA ILE A 35 11.79 7.23 -1.89
C ILE A 35 11.06 8.55 -2.13
N TYR A 36 9.74 8.46 -2.33
CA TYR A 36 8.86 9.63 -2.40
C TYR A 36 8.37 10.00 -1.01
N PHE A 37 8.67 11.21 -0.56
CA PHE A 37 8.16 11.79 0.69
C PHE A 37 7.02 12.75 0.39
N LEU A 38 5.82 12.35 0.76
CA LEU A 38 4.61 13.14 0.63
C LEU A 38 4.52 14.13 1.77
N ASN A 39 4.63 15.41 1.46
CA ASN A 39 4.58 16.48 2.46
C ASN A 39 3.23 17.18 2.47
N THR A 40 2.84 17.70 3.64
CA THR A 40 1.73 18.64 3.78
C THR A 40 2.00 19.63 4.92
N ASP A 41 1.65 20.89 4.71
CA ASP A 41 1.68 21.94 5.71
C ASP A 41 0.29 22.58 5.87
N THR A 42 -0.68 22.07 5.13
CA THR A 42 -2.07 22.54 5.13
C THR A 42 -3.05 21.38 5.01
N TYR A 43 -4.28 21.60 5.44
CA TYR A 43 -5.33 20.57 5.33
C TYR A 43 -5.78 20.34 3.89
N SER A 44 -5.88 21.39 3.07
CA SER A 44 -6.34 21.29 1.67
C SER A 44 -5.82 22.42 0.82
N GLY A 45 -5.81 22.23 -0.50
CA GLY A 45 -5.37 23.25 -1.45
C GLY A 45 -3.86 23.47 -1.45
N SER A 46 -3.42 24.67 -1.72
CA SER A 46 -2.01 25.00 -1.91
C SER A 46 -1.20 24.91 -0.62
N LYS A 47 0.00 24.32 -0.71
CA LYS A 47 0.99 24.20 0.35
C LYS A 47 2.27 24.96 0.02
N ILE A 48 3.10 25.25 1.02
CA ILE A 48 4.36 26.00 0.85
C ILE A 48 5.48 25.09 0.40
N TYR A 49 5.60 23.91 1.03
CA TYR A 49 6.70 22.98 0.79
C TYR A 49 6.27 21.85 -0.13
N SER A 50 7.01 21.65 -1.22
CA SER A 50 6.82 20.53 -2.15
C SER A 50 7.10 19.18 -1.49
N ASP A 51 6.65 18.12 -2.15
CA ASP A 51 7.09 16.76 -1.89
C ASP A 51 8.58 16.60 -2.26
N ARG A 52 9.16 15.45 -1.90
CA ARG A 52 10.54 15.11 -2.24
C ARG A 52 10.58 13.73 -2.89
N LEU A 53 11.49 13.55 -3.82
CA LEU A 53 11.79 12.26 -4.43
C LEU A 53 13.29 12.04 -4.31
N ILE A 54 13.67 11.15 -3.42
CA ILE A 54 15.06 10.90 -3.05
C ILE A 54 15.55 9.67 -3.81
N ASP A 55 16.55 9.89 -4.62
CA ASP A 55 17.35 8.85 -5.29
C ASP A 55 18.62 8.57 -4.48
N LEU A 56 19.02 7.30 -4.40
CA LEU A 56 20.29 6.85 -3.82
C LEU A 56 21.25 6.52 -4.94
N ASN A 57 21.97 7.52 -5.44
CA ASN A 57 22.96 7.36 -6.48
C ASN A 57 24.38 7.40 -5.91
N ASN A 58 25.22 6.37 -6.20
CA ASN A 58 26.63 6.30 -5.76
C ASN A 58 26.84 6.57 -4.26
N ASN A 59 25.98 6.00 -3.40
CA ASN A 59 25.95 6.21 -1.94
C ASN A 59 25.68 7.67 -1.53
N LYS A 60 25.02 8.44 -2.36
CA LYS A 60 24.57 9.81 -2.06
C LYS A 60 23.06 9.91 -2.28
N PHE A 61 22.39 10.51 -1.33
CA PHE A 61 20.97 10.86 -1.47
C PHE A 61 20.83 12.16 -2.25
N GLU A 62 20.15 12.10 -3.39
CA GLU A 62 19.82 13.24 -4.23
C GLU A 62 18.29 13.46 -4.25
N ASP A 63 17.84 14.69 -4.03
CA ASP A 63 16.43 15.04 -4.22
C ASP A 63 16.21 15.42 -5.69
N LEU A 64 15.53 14.58 -6.43
CA LEU A 64 15.28 14.79 -7.86
C LEU A 64 14.44 16.04 -8.12
N PHE A 65 13.59 16.47 -7.18
CA PHE A 65 12.84 17.72 -7.29
C PHE A 65 13.68 18.98 -7.04
N GLU A 66 14.87 18.87 -6.44
CA GLU A 66 15.80 20.01 -6.31
C GLU A 66 16.56 20.32 -7.62
N LYS A 67 16.57 19.40 -8.60
CA LYS A 67 17.14 19.66 -9.92
C LYS A 67 16.36 20.75 -10.64
N GLU A 68 17.03 21.77 -11.19
CA GLU A 68 16.42 22.90 -11.91
C GLU A 68 15.45 22.43 -13.00
N ILE A 69 15.81 21.37 -13.72
CA ILE A 69 15.03 20.76 -14.79
C ILE A 69 13.65 20.24 -14.34
N ASN A 70 13.45 19.96 -13.04
CA ASN A 70 12.24 19.39 -12.46
C ASN A 70 11.41 20.39 -11.64
N GLN A 71 11.84 21.64 -11.52
CA GLN A 71 11.17 22.67 -10.71
C GLN A 71 9.74 22.99 -11.19
N SER A 72 9.42 22.78 -12.45
CA SER A 72 8.06 22.95 -12.98
C SER A 72 7.08 21.87 -12.56
N GLU A 73 7.56 20.74 -12.07
CA GLU A 73 6.76 19.55 -11.75
C GLU A 73 6.44 19.40 -10.25
N LEU A 74 6.83 20.37 -9.41
CA LEU A 74 6.64 20.30 -7.96
C LEU A 74 5.16 20.14 -7.58
N ASN A 75 4.88 19.21 -6.66
CA ASN A 75 3.55 19.10 -6.05
C ASN A 75 3.41 20.15 -4.93
N LEU A 76 2.72 21.23 -5.23
CA LEU A 76 2.39 22.30 -4.26
C LEU A 76 0.93 22.21 -3.81
N THR A 77 0.36 21.01 -3.78
CA THR A 77 -0.99 20.74 -3.26
C THR A 77 -0.90 19.82 -2.05
N ALA A 78 -1.80 19.99 -1.09
CA ALA A 78 -1.86 19.14 0.10
C ALA A 78 -2.05 17.67 -0.29
N GLY A 79 -1.00 16.86 -0.13
CA GLY A 79 -1.03 15.42 -0.43
C GLY A 79 -1.79 14.64 0.65
N ARG A 80 -2.32 13.46 0.26
CA ARG A 80 -3.08 12.58 1.16
C ARG A 80 -2.74 11.10 1.02
N SER A 81 -2.20 10.66 -0.10
CA SER A 81 -1.68 9.30 -0.26
C SER A 81 -0.76 9.24 -1.47
N VAL A 82 0.07 8.24 -1.51
CA VAL A 82 1.02 7.99 -2.60
C VAL A 82 1.14 6.49 -2.83
N VAL A 83 1.21 6.09 -4.09
CA VAL A 83 1.39 4.69 -4.50
C VAL A 83 2.29 4.61 -5.73
N CYS A 84 3.09 3.55 -5.80
CA CYS A 84 3.88 3.21 -6.97
C CYS A 84 3.06 2.40 -7.98
N VAL A 85 3.24 2.65 -9.26
CA VAL A 85 2.48 1.99 -10.33
C VAL A 85 3.37 1.75 -11.55
N ASP A 86 3.72 0.51 -11.81
CA ASP A 86 4.28 0.12 -13.10
C ASP A 86 3.13 -0.06 -14.10
N ARG A 87 2.72 1.04 -14.75
CA ARG A 87 1.56 1.01 -15.65
C ARG A 87 1.84 0.31 -16.98
N ASN A 88 3.08 0.33 -17.42
CA ASN A 88 3.48 -0.26 -18.70
C ASN A 88 3.88 -1.72 -18.58
N GLY A 89 4.25 -2.19 -17.37
CA GLY A 89 4.81 -3.51 -17.13
C GLY A 89 6.26 -3.60 -17.64
N ASP A 90 7.01 -2.51 -17.60
CA ASP A 90 8.39 -2.47 -18.07
C ASP A 90 9.41 -2.33 -16.92
N GLY A 91 8.92 -2.33 -15.68
CA GLY A 91 9.71 -2.23 -14.47
C GLY A 91 10.12 -0.79 -14.12
N ALA A 92 9.74 0.21 -14.93
CA ALA A 92 9.86 1.62 -14.58
C ALA A 92 8.57 2.10 -13.88
N TYR A 93 8.68 2.44 -12.62
CA TYR A 93 7.52 2.86 -11.84
C TYR A 93 7.18 4.32 -12.04
N GLY A 94 5.87 4.60 -12.15
CA GLY A 94 5.32 5.92 -11.90
C GLY A 94 4.86 6.06 -10.45
N ILE A 95 4.69 7.30 -10.00
CA ILE A 95 4.22 7.63 -8.65
C ILE A 95 2.89 8.38 -8.75
N TYR A 96 1.79 7.75 -8.33
CA TYR A 96 0.48 8.38 -8.27
C TYR A 96 0.26 9.00 -6.90
N VAL A 97 -0.09 10.29 -6.89
CA VAL A 97 -0.29 11.09 -5.67
C VAL A 97 -1.73 11.58 -5.60
N ALA A 98 -2.46 11.19 -4.57
CA ALA A 98 -3.75 11.76 -4.24
C ALA A 98 -3.57 13.07 -3.49
N ASN A 99 -4.14 14.15 -4.03
CA ASN A 99 -4.16 15.46 -3.41
C ASN A 99 -5.58 15.79 -2.89
N TYR A 100 -5.66 16.70 -1.92
CA TYR A 100 -6.91 17.20 -1.38
C TYR A 100 -7.12 18.66 -1.78
N GLY A 101 -8.15 18.92 -2.59
CA GLY A 101 -8.48 20.26 -3.07
C GLY A 101 -7.56 20.78 -4.17
N GLY A 102 -6.95 19.89 -4.93
CA GLY A 102 -6.19 20.15 -6.13
C GLY A 102 -6.00 18.88 -6.96
N PRO A 103 -5.44 18.96 -8.17
CA PRO A 103 -5.33 17.82 -9.06
C PRO A 103 -4.41 16.75 -8.49
N THR A 104 -4.78 15.48 -8.69
CA THR A 104 -3.90 14.34 -8.49
C THR A 104 -2.70 14.43 -9.43
N ARG A 105 -1.59 13.77 -9.09
CA ARG A 105 -0.37 13.74 -9.89
C ARG A 105 -0.01 12.30 -10.27
N PHE A 106 0.67 12.14 -11.37
CA PHE A 106 1.29 10.88 -11.78
C PHE A 106 2.67 11.17 -12.36
N TYR A 107 3.70 10.96 -11.53
CA TYR A 107 5.07 11.26 -11.90
C TYR A 107 5.75 10.05 -12.54
N GLU A 108 6.40 10.27 -13.67
CA GLU A 108 7.30 9.32 -14.33
C GLU A 108 8.62 9.99 -14.64
N LEU A 109 9.69 9.20 -14.66
CA LEU A 109 10.99 9.65 -15.15
C LEU A 109 11.07 9.43 -16.67
N ILE A 110 11.12 10.51 -17.43
CA ILE A 110 11.18 10.48 -18.90
C ILE A 110 12.45 11.20 -19.35
N LYS A 111 13.43 10.46 -19.87
CA LYS A 111 14.71 11.02 -20.32
C LYS A 111 15.36 11.90 -19.24
N ASP A 112 15.57 11.34 -18.08
CA ASP A 112 16.18 11.96 -16.89
C ASP A 112 15.41 13.18 -16.32
N ARG A 113 14.13 13.33 -16.69
CA ARG A 113 13.25 14.39 -16.19
C ARG A 113 12.01 13.80 -15.55
N ILE A 114 11.66 14.30 -14.37
CA ILE A 114 10.36 14.02 -13.78
C ILE A 114 9.28 14.72 -14.63
N LYS A 115 8.22 14.00 -14.96
CA LYS A 115 7.05 14.51 -15.70
C LYS A 115 5.76 14.10 -15.03
N ASP A 116 4.89 15.06 -14.79
CA ASP A 116 3.51 14.78 -14.38
C ASP A 116 2.67 14.35 -15.60
N GLN A 117 2.32 13.08 -15.64
CA GLN A 117 1.52 12.48 -16.71
C GLN A 117 0.02 12.40 -16.37
N ALA A 118 -0.42 12.84 -15.19
CA ALA A 118 -1.80 12.66 -14.75
C ALA A 118 -2.83 13.19 -15.76
N LYS A 119 -2.56 14.37 -16.35
CA LYS A 119 -3.44 14.98 -17.37
C LYS A 119 -3.47 14.19 -18.67
N SER A 120 -2.34 13.71 -19.16
CA SER A 120 -2.26 12.91 -20.39
C SER A 120 -2.94 11.56 -20.24
N LEU A 121 -2.97 11.03 -19.01
CA LEU A 121 -3.60 9.77 -18.63
C LEU A 121 -5.08 9.94 -18.20
N SER A 122 -5.61 11.20 -18.21
CA SER A 122 -6.99 11.53 -17.80
C SER A 122 -7.33 11.18 -16.35
N ILE A 123 -6.32 11.13 -15.46
CA ILE A 123 -6.45 10.84 -14.04
C ILE A 123 -6.13 12.05 -13.15
N ASP A 124 -6.03 13.26 -13.71
CA ASP A 124 -5.78 14.54 -13.02
C ASP A 124 -7.04 15.09 -12.32
N LYS A 125 -7.60 14.33 -11.38
CA LYS A 125 -8.86 14.67 -10.75
C LYS A 125 -8.67 15.61 -9.56
N ILE A 126 -9.58 16.58 -9.42
CA ILE A 126 -9.65 17.45 -8.22
C ILE A 126 -10.71 16.88 -7.31
N THR A 127 -10.28 16.27 -6.22
CA THR A 127 -11.15 15.55 -5.30
C THR A 127 -10.73 15.74 -3.85
N GLY A 128 -11.48 15.12 -2.95
CA GLY A 128 -11.06 14.87 -1.57
C GLY A 128 -10.21 13.60 -1.49
N GLY A 129 -9.15 13.51 -2.29
CA GLY A 129 -8.32 12.31 -2.37
C GLY A 129 -7.87 11.79 -1.01
N ARG A 130 -7.94 10.48 -0.82
CA ARG A 130 -7.52 9.78 0.40
C ARG A 130 -6.63 8.58 0.05
N ALA A 131 -6.90 7.43 0.63
CA ALA A 131 -6.07 6.26 0.42
C ALA A 131 -6.12 5.73 -1.02
N ILE A 132 -5.00 5.16 -1.44
CA ILE A 132 -4.84 4.56 -2.76
C ILE A 132 -4.21 3.19 -2.57
N VAL A 133 -4.58 2.24 -3.43
CA VAL A 133 -3.87 0.96 -3.56
C VAL A 133 -3.74 0.60 -5.03
N SER A 134 -2.66 -0.10 -5.39
CA SER A 134 -2.38 -0.56 -6.74
C SER A 134 -2.01 -2.04 -6.75
N GLY A 135 -2.44 -2.74 -7.79
CA GLY A 135 -2.17 -4.16 -8.01
C GLY A 135 -3.05 -4.74 -9.13
N HIS A 136 -2.99 -6.05 -9.33
CA HIS A 136 -3.83 -6.76 -10.31
C HIS A 136 -5.26 -6.94 -9.77
N ILE A 137 -6.08 -5.90 -9.87
CA ILE A 137 -7.47 -5.91 -9.38
C ILE A 137 -8.40 -6.51 -10.44
N LEU A 138 -8.37 -5.97 -11.66
CA LEU A 138 -9.20 -6.38 -12.80
C LEU A 138 -8.37 -6.78 -14.02
N SER A 139 -7.29 -6.07 -14.28
CA SER A 139 -6.48 -6.24 -15.48
C SER A 139 -5.26 -7.15 -15.25
N ASP A 140 -4.48 -7.37 -16.33
CA ASP A 140 -3.17 -8.01 -16.27
C ASP A 140 -2.03 -6.99 -16.04
N ARG A 141 -2.37 -5.82 -15.55
CA ARG A 141 -1.46 -4.72 -15.21
C ARG A 141 -1.80 -4.17 -13.84
N SER A 142 -1.03 -3.23 -13.35
CA SER A 142 -1.34 -2.51 -12.11
C SER A 142 -2.51 -1.56 -12.31
N ASP A 143 -3.70 -1.96 -11.85
CA ASP A 143 -4.86 -1.09 -11.69
C ASP A 143 -4.70 -0.21 -10.45
N ILE A 144 -5.51 0.84 -10.31
CA ILE A 144 -5.49 1.73 -9.15
C ILE A 144 -6.90 1.84 -8.57
N PHE A 145 -7.06 1.54 -7.28
CA PHE A 145 -8.25 1.93 -6.54
C PHE A 145 -7.93 3.14 -5.65
N ALA A 146 -8.70 4.22 -5.79
CA ALA A 146 -8.49 5.47 -5.06
C ALA A 146 -9.76 5.87 -4.31
N ALA A 147 -9.69 5.82 -2.98
CA ALA A 147 -10.78 6.25 -2.11
C ALA A 147 -10.79 7.77 -1.95
N ASN A 148 -11.99 8.35 -1.89
CA ASN A 148 -12.18 9.78 -1.76
C ASN A 148 -13.05 10.13 -0.55
N GLU A 149 -12.82 11.32 0.02
CA GLU A 149 -13.70 11.96 0.97
C GLU A 149 -14.68 12.86 0.21
N ARG A 150 -15.97 12.66 0.44
CA ARG A 150 -17.04 13.46 -0.19
C ARG A 150 -17.02 13.41 -1.72
N GLY A 151 -17.12 12.22 -2.27
CA GLY A 151 -17.18 12.01 -3.71
C GLY A 151 -16.95 10.55 -4.07
N ASP A 152 -17.08 10.25 -5.36
CA ASP A 152 -16.92 8.90 -5.86
C ASP A 152 -15.50 8.40 -5.66
N ASN A 153 -15.34 7.15 -5.23
CA ASN A 153 -14.08 6.45 -5.39
C ASN A 153 -13.82 6.18 -6.87
N PHE A 154 -12.55 6.06 -7.23
CA PHE A 154 -12.14 5.68 -8.57
C PHE A 154 -11.61 4.25 -8.60
N LEU A 155 -11.87 3.54 -9.68
CA LEU A 155 -11.21 2.29 -10.03
C LEU A 155 -10.66 2.45 -11.45
N TYR A 156 -9.39 2.77 -11.56
CA TYR A 156 -8.72 2.94 -12.84
C TYR A 156 -8.25 1.58 -13.36
N TYR A 157 -8.98 1.04 -14.32
CA TYR A 157 -8.59 -0.12 -15.09
C TYR A 157 -7.41 0.23 -15.99
N ASN A 158 -6.34 -0.53 -15.91
CA ASN A 158 -5.13 -0.32 -16.71
C ASN A 158 -5.19 -1.12 -18.02
N SER A 159 -5.44 -0.44 -19.12
CA SER A 159 -5.38 -1.02 -20.46
C SER A 159 -4.01 -0.75 -21.10
N LYS A 160 -3.01 -1.57 -20.72
CA LYS A 160 -1.63 -1.49 -21.27
C LYS A 160 -1.02 -0.08 -21.19
N GLY A 161 -1.07 0.50 -19.99
CA GLY A 161 -0.49 1.81 -19.69
C GLY A 161 -1.44 3.00 -19.81
N SER A 162 -2.67 2.79 -20.27
CA SER A 162 -3.74 3.80 -20.29
C SER A 162 -4.80 3.47 -19.24
N PHE A 163 -5.34 4.47 -18.58
CA PHE A 163 -6.31 4.28 -17.51
C PHE A 163 -7.73 4.65 -17.96
N GLN A 164 -8.70 3.85 -17.50
CA GLN A 164 -10.12 4.14 -17.63
C GLN A 164 -10.77 3.99 -16.25
N ASP A 165 -11.51 4.99 -15.80
CA ASP A 165 -12.31 4.86 -14.57
C ASP A 165 -13.52 3.97 -14.82
N VAL A 166 -13.59 2.86 -14.10
CA VAL A 166 -14.65 1.86 -14.19
C VAL A 166 -15.39 1.66 -12.85
N ALA A 167 -15.20 2.58 -11.87
CA ALA A 167 -15.77 2.44 -10.54
C ALA A 167 -17.31 2.33 -10.55
N GLU A 168 -17.99 3.06 -11.45
CA GLU A 168 -19.44 2.97 -11.60
C GLU A 168 -19.88 1.61 -12.18
N GLU A 169 -19.20 1.16 -13.21
CA GLU A 169 -19.48 -0.11 -13.86
C GLU A 169 -19.32 -1.28 -12.89
N TYR A 170 -18.30 -1.22 -12.05
CA TYR A 170 -17.98 -2.28 -11.07
C TYR A 170 -18.59 -2.05 -9.69
N ALA A 171 -19.42 -1.01 -9.50
CA ALA A 171 -20.17 -0.73 -8.27
C ALA A 171 -19.33 -0.48 -7.01
N VAL A 172 -18.18 0.21 -7.15
CA VAL A 172 -17.26 0.54 -6.02
C VAL A 172 -17.14 2.04 -5.74
N GLN A 173 -17.99 2.88 -6.30
CA GLN A 173 -17.95 4.34 -6.15
C GLN A 173 -18.10 4.81 -4.69
N ASP A 174 -18.94 4.15 -3.88
CA ASP A 174 -19.23 4.46 -2.48
C ASP A 174 -19.44 5.98 -2.21
N ARG A 175 -20.19 6.63 -3.11
CA ARG A 175 -20.33 8.10 -3.30
C ARG A 175 -20.59 8.91 -2.03
N PHE A 176 -21.30 8.34 -1.06
CA PHE A 176 -21.81 9.06 0.10
C PHE A 176 -20.92 8.85 1.34
N GLU A 177 -19.87 8.09 1.23
CA GLU A 177 -18.97 7.77 2.31
C GLU A 177 -17.71 8.67 2.31
N ASN A 178 -16.98 8.62 3.39
CA ASN A 178 -15.74 9.39 3.54
C ASN A 178 -14.54 8.43 3.58
N GLY A 179 -14.09 8.01 2.41
CA GLY A 179 -12.97 7.06 2.29
C GLY A 179 -11.73 7.49 3.07
N ARG A 180 -11.04 6.50 3.67
CA ARG A 180 -9.79 6.68 4.43
C ARG A 180 -8.75 5.64 4.07
N GLY A 181 -8.82 4.45 4.64
CA GLY A 181 -7.87 3.38 4.42
C GLY A 181 -8.30 2.43 3.31
N THR A 182 -7.34 1.93 2.54
CA THR A 182 -7.56 0.91 1.50
C THR A 182 -6.49 -0.18 1.56
N ALA A 183 -6.87 -1.42 1.29
CA ALA A 183 -5.94 -2.54 1.15
C ALA A 183 -6.46 -3.55 0.12
N LEU A 184 -5.56 -4.35 -0.43
CA LEU A 184 -5.91 -5.52 -1.25
C LEU A 184 -5.69 -6.79 -0.43
N SER A 185 -6.64 -7.72 -0.50
CA SER A 185 -6.57 -9.00 0.21
C SER A 185 -7.39 -10.06 -0.54
N ASP A 186 -6.97 -11.31 -0.50
CA ASP A 186 -7.77 -12.44 -1.00
C ASP A 186 -8.73 -12.93 0.11
N LEU A 187 -9.81 -12.18 0.31
CA LEU A 187 -10.77 -12.38 1.41
C LEU A 187 -11.47 -13.74 1.40
N LEU A 188 -11.56 -14.35 0.25
CA LEU A 188 -12.25 -15.64 0.08
C LEU A 188 -11.29 -16.80 -0.20
N TYR A 189 -9.97 -16.58 -0.15
CA TYR A 189 -8.93 -17.59 -0.44
C TYR A 189 -9.16 -18.29 -1.80
N ARG A 190 -9.40 -17.47 -2.84
CA ARG A 190 -9.71 -17.92 -4.21
C ARG A 190 -8.55 -17.72 -5.18
N GLY A 191 -7.44 -17.15 -4.72
CA GLY A 191 -6.33 -16.75 -5.58
C GLY A 191 -6.60 -15.45 -6.34
N ARG A 192 -7.39 -14.55 -5.77
CA ARG A 192 -7.77 -13.28 -6.37
C ARG A 192 -7.81 -12.17 -5.32
N LEU A 193 -7.33 -11.00 -5.72
CA LEU A 193 -7.36 -9.82 -4.85
C LEU A 193 -8.76 -9.17 -4.83
N ASP A 194 -9.23 -8.90 -3.64
CA ASP A 194 -10.43 -8.18 -3.29
C ASP A 194 -10.06 -6.83 -2.67
N ILE A 195 -11.00 -5.87 -2.56
CA ILE A 195 -10.74 -4.50 -2.11
C ILE A 195 -11.33 -4.29 -0.71
N LEU A 196 -10.51 -3.89 0.23
CA LEU A 196 -10.93 -3.30 1.50
C LEU A 196 -10.95 -1.78 1.35
N SER A 197 -12.09 -1.16 1.66
CA SER A 197 -12.25 0.31 1.65
C SER A 197 -12.92 0.74 2.95
N SER A 198 -12.18 1.50 3.75
CA SER A 198 -12.65 1.93 5.06
C SER A 198 -13.07 3.38 5.03
N ASN A 199 -14.13 3.72 5.77
CA ASN A 199 -14.78 5.01 5.75
C ASN A 199 -14.77 5.69 7.13
N TRP A 200 -14.50 6.99 7.17
CA TRP A 200 -14.52 7.80 8.39
C TRP A 200 -15.94 8.08 8.84
N ASP A 201 -16.29 7.65 10.06
CA ASP A 201 -17.64 7.75 10.60
C ASP A 201 -18.71 7.17 9.65
N GLY A 202 -18.33 6.24 8.78
CA GLY A 202 -19.18 5.59 7.77
C GLY A 202 -18.96 4.07 7.73
N MET A 203 -19.82 3.38 7.01
CA MET A 203 -19.76 1.91 6.92
C MET A 203 -18.51 1.47 6.14
N HIS A 204 -17.70 0.57 6.72
CA HIS A 204 -16.56 -0.03 6.04
C HIS A 204 -17.02 -1.05 5.00
N ARG A 205 -16.25 -1.20 3.93
CA ARG A 205 -16.55 -2.08 2.80
C ARG A 205 -15.51 -3.17 2.63
N ALA A 206 -15.98 -4.33 2.20
CA ALA A 206 -15.19 -5.46 1.76
C ALA A 206 -15.74 -5.92 0.40
N TYR A 207 -15.15 -5.42 -0.67
CA TYR A 207 -15.62 -5.65 -2.03
C TYR A 207 -14.95 -6.88 -2.62
N VAL A 208 -15.76 -7.90 -2.94
CA VAL A 208 -15.34 -9.12 -3.64
C VAL A 208 -15.93 -9.12 -5.04
N LEU A 209 -15.13 -9.44 -6.04
CA LEU A 209 -15.66 -9.56 -7.40
C LEU A 209 -16.51 -10.83 -7.52
N ASP A 210 -17.80 -10.66 -7.84
CA ASP A 210 -18.79 -11.71 -8.05
C ASP A 210 -19.44 -11.53 -9.44
N GLY A 211 -19.08 -12.38 -10.38
CA GLY A 211 -19.41 -12.18 -11.79
C GLY A 211 -18.71 -10.95 -12.36
N ASP A 212 -19.50 -10.02 -12.88
CA ASP A 212 -19.02 -8.82 -13.58
C ASP A 212 -18.94 -7.57 -12.68
N LYS A 213 -19.25 -7.68 -11.38
CA LYS A 213 -19.27 -6.55 -10.46
C LYS A 213 -18.70 -6.92 -9.08
N PHE A 214 -18.23 -5.93 -8.37
CA PHE A 214 -17.93 -6.10 -6.97
C PHE A 214 -19.21 -6.11 -6.14
N LYS A 215 -19.21 -6.99 -5.15
CA LYS A 215 -20.25 -7.11 -4.13
C LYS A 215 -19.63 -6.81 -2.77
N ASP A 216 -20.25 -5.96 -2.00
CA ASP A 216 -19.89 -5.74 -0.61
C ASP A 216 -20.34 -6.94 0.23
N ILE A 217 -19.38 -7.65 0.85
CA ILE A 217 -19.64 -8.77 1.76
C ILE A 217 -19.45 -8.40 3.23
N SER A 218 -19.18 -7.12 3.50
CA SER A 218 -18.96 -6.65 4.86
C SER A 218 -20.20 -6.82 5.74
N THR A 219 -20.00 -7.21 6.99
CA THR A 219 -21.05 -7.40 7.98
C THR A 219 -20.60 -6.89 9.35
N SER A 220 -21.55 -6.50 10.22
CA SER A 220 -21.23 -6.18 11.62
C SER A 220 -20.59 -7.38 12.33
N PRO A 221 -19.55 -7.16 13.18
CA PRO A 221 -19.05 -5.85 13.64
C PRO A 221 -17.95 -5.22 12.76
N TYR A 222 -17.53 -5.85 11.64
CA TYR A 222 -16.47 -5.31 10.77
C TYR A 222 -16.88 -3.98 10.12
N ASN A 223 -18.09 -3.90 9.57
CA ASN A 223 -18.53 -2.71 8.84
C ASN A 223 -19.11 -1.59 9.73
N ASP A 224 -19.11 -1.77 11.04
CA ASP A 224 -19.59 -0.74 11.96
C ASP A 224 -18.72 0.54 11.85
N PRO A 225 -19.32 1.73 11.75
CA PRO A 225 -18.59 2.98 11.61
C PRO A 225 -17.56 3.21 12.73
N THR A 226 -16.37 3.68 12.36
CA THR A 226 -15.30 4.09 13.26
C THR A 226 -14.56 5.31 12.72
N LYS A 227 -13.74 5.96 13.55
CA LYS A 227 -12.82 7.03 13.11
C LYS A 227 -11.53 6.44 12.55
N ILE A 228 -11.67 5.56 11.58
CA ILE A 228 -10.54 4.87 10.96
C ILE A 228 -9.60 5.81 10.21
N ARG A 229 -8.32 5.46 10.22
CA ARG A 229 -7.28 6.02 9.36
C ARG A 229 -6.72 4.98 8.40
N THR A 230 -6.25 3.88 8.91
CA THR A 230 -5.55 2.86 8.14
C THR A 230 -6.21 1.51 8.29
N VAL A 231 -6.28 0.76 7.19
CA VAL A 231 -6.64 -0.66 7.17
C VAL A 231 -5.49 -1.47 6.58
N ILE A 232 -5.14 -2.58 7.20
CA ILE A 232 -4.08 -3.50 6.77
C ILE A 232 -4.63 -4.92 6.80
N SER A 233 -4.23 -5.74 5.83
CA SER A 233 -4.49 -7.19 5.82
C SER A 233 -3.16 -7.93 5.88
N ALA A 234 -2.96 -8.75 6.93
CA ALA A 234 -1.77 -9.56 7.11
C ALA A 234 -2.06 -10.74 8.04
N ASP A 235 -1.30 -11.81 7.93
CA ASP A 235 -1.36 -12.99 8.81
C ASP A 235 -0.40 -12.77 9.98
N PHE A 236 -0.89 -12.14 11.06
CA PHE A 236 -0.07 -11.77 12.21
C PHE A 236 0.24 -12.93 13.14
N ASP A 237 -0.59 -13.96 13.19
CA ASP A 237 -0.42 -15.10 14.09
C ASP A 237 0.05 -16.38 13.36
N ASN A 238 0.39 -16.29 12.08
CA ASN A 238 0.90 -17.38 11.26
C ASN A 238 -0.03 -18.62 11.22
N ASP A 239 -1.34 -18.43 11.39
CA ASP A 239 -2.29 -19.53 11.32
C ASP A 239 -2.85 -19.78 9.91
N GLY A 240 -2.44 -18.93 8.95
CA GLY A 240 -2.80 -19.04 7.53
C GLY A 240 -4.11 -18.37 7.18
N TYR A 241 -4.68 -17.57 8.07
CA TYR A 241 -5.77 -16.66 7.80
C TYR A 241 -5.28 -15.22 7.98
N ASP A 242 -5.60 -14.33 7.04
CA ASP A 242 -5.24 -12.93 7.21
C ASP A 242 -6.14 -12.27 8.26
N GLU A 243 -5.54 -11.45 9.10
CA GLU A 243 -6.24 -10.51 9.94
C GLU A 243 -6.32 -9.14 9.27
N ILE A 244 -7.43 -8.45 9.50
CA ILE A 244 -7.60 -7.06 9.12
C ILE A 244 -7.45 -6.17 10.35
N PHE A 245 -6.36 -5.41 10.39
CA PHE A 245 -6.11 -4.40 11.40
C PHE A 245 -6.69 -3.06 10.98
N MET A 246 -7.45 -2.43 11.87
CA MET A 246 -8.08 -1.13 11.68
C MET A 246 -7.51 -0.14 12.70
N ASN A 247 -6.71 0.81 12.21
CA ASN A 247 -6.11 1.85 13.05
C ASN A 247 -7.06 3.04 13.17
N ASN A 248 -7.58 3.27 14.37
CA ASN A 248 -8.53 4.32 14.66
C ASN A 248 -7.88 5.49 15.41
N ILE A 249 -8.46 6.70 15.28
CA ILE A 249 -8.01 7.88 16.02
C ILE A 249 -9.04 8.28 17.08
N GLY A 250 -8.62 8.28 18.35
CA GLY A 250 -9.46 8.61 19.49
C GLY A 250 -10.52 7.56 19.83
N GLU A 251 -10.42 6.39 19.23
CA GLU A 251 -11.24 5.20 19.45
C GLU A 251 -10.36 3.95 19.48
N PRO A 252 -10.82 2.83 20.08
CA PRO A 252 -10.03 1.60 20.06
C PRO A 252 -9.73 1.10 18.65
N ASN A 253 -8.50 0.64 18.43
CA ASN A 253 -8.17 -0.14 17.24
C ASN A 253 -8.99 -1.43 17.21
N LYS A 254 -9.21 -1.99 16.02
CA LYS A 254 -9.91 -3.26 15.84
C LYS A 254 -9.06 -4.24 15.05
N LEU A 255 -9.23 -5.52 15.33
CA LEU A 255 -8.60 -6.62 14.59
C LEU A 255 -9.66 -7.68 14.26
N PHE A 256 -9.74 -8.05 12.99
CA PHE A 256 -10.67 -9.07 12.50
C PHE A 256 -9.92 -10.18 11.79
N LYS A 257 -10.12 -11.42 12.17
CA LYS A 257 -9.68 -12.58 11.38
C LYS A 257 -10.68 -12.85 10.27
N VAL A 258 -10.19 -13.03 9.05
CA VAL A 258 -11.01 -13.38 7.90
C VAL A 258 -10.99 -14.90 7.72
N LEU A 259 -12.08 -15.55 8.06
CA LEU A 259 -12.26 -17.00 7.91
C LEU A 259 -12.77 -17.33 6.50
N GLU A 260 -12.68 -18.63 6.15
CA GLU A 260 -13.23 -19.14 4.89
C GLU A 260 -14.69 -18.72 4.69
N GLY A 261 -15.03 -18.33 3.45
CA GLY A 261 -16.34 -17.78 3.13
C GLY A 261 -16.52 -16.31 3.43
N GLY A 262 -15.45 -15.58 3.79
CA GLY A 262 -15.48 -14.13 4.04
C GLY A 262 -16.15 -13.75 5.36
N ILE A 263 -16.04 -14.59 6.38
CA ILE A 263 -16.59 -14.33 7.72
C ILE A 263 -15.58 -13.50 8.50
N PHE A 264 -15.98 -12.30 8.94
CA PHE A 264 -15.18 -11.42 9.77
C PHE A 264 -15.41 -11.72 11.24
N LYS A 265 -14.39 -12.23 11.92
CA LYS A 265 -14.42 -12.54 13.35
C LYS A 265 -13.53 -11.57 14.11
N GLU A 266 -14.12 -10.73 14.96
CA GLU A 266 -13.35 -9.82 15.82
C GLU A 266 -12.46 -10.59 16.78
N ILE A 267 -11.19 -10.16 16.87
CA ILE A 267 -10.18 -10.70 17.77
C ILE A 267 -9.85 -9.64 18.82
N LYS A 268 -9.76 -10.04 20.07
CA LYS A 268 -9.32 -9.14 21.13
C LYS A 268 -7.81 -8.90 21.01
N MET A 269 -7.44 -7.63 20.89
CA MET A 269 -6.08 -7.17 21.06
C MET A 269 -5.89 -6.67 22.49
N GLU A 270 -4.78 -7.03 23.11
CA GLU A 270 -4.43 -6.48 24.44
C GLU A 270 -3.89 -5.06 24.30
N ASN A 271 -2.57 -4.91 24.22
CA ASN A 271 -1.91 -3.60 24.13
C ASN A 271 -2.18 -2.88 22.80
N GLY A 272 -2.35 -3.61 21.69
CA GLY A 272 -2.66 -3.06 20.37
C GLY A 272 -4.03 -2.38 20.24
N LEU A 273 -4.89 -2.51 21.26
CA LEU A 273 -6.22 -1.88 21.31
C LEU A 273 -6.13 -0.34 21.32
N GLU A 274 -5.15 0.23 22.01
CA GLU A 274 -4.90 1.68 22.08
C GLU A 274 -6.18 2.51 22.25
N THR A 275 -6.91 2.30 23.33
CA THR A 275 -8.27 2.85 23.55
C THR A 275 -8.42 4.35 23.37
N VAL A 276 -7.34 5.11 23.47
CA VAL A 276 -7.26 6.58 23.28
C VAL A 276 -6.12 6.97 22.34
N GLY A 277 -5.70 6.04 21.49
CA GLY A 277 -4.62 6.26 20.53
C GLY A 277 -4.99 7.31 19.48
N LEU A 278 -4.01 8.09 19.04
CA LEU A 278 -4.15 9.04 17.95
C LEU A 278 -3.57 8.42 16.66
N GLY A 279 -3.92 7.17 16.40
CA GLY A 279 -3.42 6.40 15.25
C GLY A 279 -3.68 7.09 13.92
N THR A 280 -2.65 7.18 13.08
CA THR A 280 -2.73 7.80 11.75
C THR A 280 -2.33 6.86 10.64
N GLY A 281 -1.21 6.18 10.78
CA GLY A 281 -0.69 5.22 9.81
C GLY A 281 -0.20 3.96 10.50
N ALA A 282 -0.10 2.87 9.74
CA ALA A 282 0.53 1.65 10.23
C ALA A 282 1.20 0.90 9.08
N ALA A 283 2.27 0.19 9.37
CA ALA A 283 2.99 -0.64 8.41
C ALA A 283 3.35 -1.99 9.03
N VAL A 284 3.54 -2.98 8.17
CA VAL A 284 3.83 -4.36 8.57
C VAL A 284 5.11 -4.83 7.90
N ALA A 285 5.99 -5.43 8.68
CA ALA A 285 7.18 -6.10 8.21
C ALA A 285 7.65 -7.13 9.24
N ASP A 286 8.41 -8.12 8.81
CA ASP A 286 9.22 -8.98 9.66
C ASP A 286 10.59 -8.29 9.88
N VAL A 287 10.67 -7.47 10.92
CA VAL A 287 11.79 -6.54 11.15
C VAL A 287 13.03 -7.26 11.70
N ASP A 288 12.84 -8.29 12.51
CA ASP A 288 13.93 -9.05 13.12
C ASP A 288 14.24 -10.38 12.41
N GLY A 289 13.47 -10.74 11.37
CA GLY A 289 13.72 -11.88 10.50
C GLY A 289 13.35 -13.24 11.13
N ASP A 290 12.45 -13.26 12.13
CA ASP A 290 12.04 -14.48 12.79
C ASP A 290 10.78 -15.13 12.19
N GLY A 291 10.17 -14.49 11.21
CA GLY A 291 8.99 -14.96 10.48
C GLY A 291 7.68 -14.63 11.17
N ILE A 292 7.68 -13.76 12.19
CA ILE A 292 6.48 -13.17 12.78
C ILE A 292 6.42 -11.72 12.32
N LEU A 293 5.28 -11.31 11.79
CA LEU A 293 5.11 -9.93 11.33
C LEU A 293 4.94 -8.97 12.50
N GLU A 294 5.74 -7.89 12.51
CA GLU A 294 5.54 -6.77 13.42
C GLU A 294 4.62 -5.73 12.77
N LEU A 295 3.77 -5.12 13.62
CA LEU A 295 2.91 -4.01 13.28
C LEU A 295 3.46 -2.71 13.88
N LEU A 296 3.98 -1.82 13.02
CA LEU A 296 4.37 -0.47 13.40
C LEU A 296 3.15 0.45 13.30
N VAL A 297 2.79 1.12 14.40
CA VAL A 297 1.70 2.11 14.44
C VAL A 297 2.28 3.50 14.65
N SER A 298 1.91 4.43 13.78
CA SER A 298 2.25 5.85 13.91
C SER A 298 1.07 6.64 14.46
N HIS A 299 1.40 7.67 15.25
CA HIS A 299 0.44 8.55 15.90
C HIS A 299 0.73 10.02 15.55
N GLY A 300 -0.31 10.85 15.55
CA GLY A 300 -0.09 12.25 15.20
C GLY A 300 -1.39 13.04 15.05
N GLU A 301 -1.39 13.98 14.12
CA GLU A 301 -2.45 14.98 13.83
C GLU A 301 -2.81 15.89 15.02
N SER A 302 -3.24 15.32 16.16
CA SER A 302 -3.82 16.09 17.27
C SER A 302 -2.94 16.12 18.54
N GLY A 303 -1.82 15.40 18.54
CA GLY A 303 -0.94 15.33 19.72
C GLY A 303 0.31 14.52 19.47
N PHE A 304 1.25 14.59 20.42
CA PHE A 304 2.48 13.80 20.37
C PHE A 304 2.25 12.49 21.10
N GLN A 305 2.39 11.38 20.36
CA GLN A 305 2.45 10.02 20.88
C GLN A 305 3.64 9.30 20.24
N PRO A 306 4.30 8.37 20.95
CA PRO A 306 5.41 7.61 20.40
C PRO A 306 4.94 6.67 19.28
N LEU A 307 5.85 6.33 18.38
CA LEU A 307 5.67 5.16 17.52
C LEU A 307 5.59 3.91 18.38
N THR A 308 4.71 2.99 18.03
CA THR A 308 4.55 1.72 18.74
C THR A 308 4.78 0.56 17.78
N LEU A 309 5.57 -0.42 18.20
CA LEU A 309 5.81 -1.65 17.48
C LEU A 309 5.17 -2.81 18.26
N TYR A 310 4.24 -3.51 17.62
CA TYR A 310 3.55 -4.68 18.17
C TYR A 310 4.02 -5.94 17.47
N LYS A 311 4.14 -7.02 18.21
CA LYS A 311 4.43 -8.37 17.74
C LYS A 311 3.50 -9.36 18.43
N ALA A 312 3.01 -10.35 17.69
CA ALA A 312 2.22 -11.42 18.25
C ALA A 312 3.11 -12.37 19.10
N ASP A 313 2.64 -12.76 20.28
CA ASP A 313 3.30 -13.76 21.10
C ASP A 313 2.81 -15.17 20.68
N ILE A 314 3.48 -15.75 19.69
CA ILE A 314 3.12 -17.03 19.08
C ILE A 314 4.30 -18.00 19.10
N THR A 315 3.98 -19.29 19.19
CA THR A 315 4.95 -20.38 19.14
C THR A 315 4.43 -21.53 18.26
N ASN A 316 5.35 -22.37 17.76
CA ASN A 316 5.01 -23.57 16.97
C ASN A 316 4.25 -23.27 15.66
N PHE A 317 4.68 -22.25 14.95
CA PHE A 317 4.17 -21.88 13.64
C PHE A 317 5.15 -22.29 12.52
N ASN A 318 4.64 -22.28 11.29
CA ASN A 318 5.47 -22.28 10.08
C ASN A 318 5.01 -21.15 9.18
N TYR A 319 5.94 -20.67 8.35
CA TYR A 319 5.67 -19.60 7.41
C TYR A 319 6.37 -19.83 6.06
N LEU A 320 5.92 -19.09 5.07
CA LEU A 320 6.54 -18.98 3.76
C LEU A 320 6.57 -17.51 3.36
N ARG A 321 7.72 -17.01 2.99
CA ARG A 321 7.93 -15.60 2.58
C ARG A 321 8.48 -15.58 1.15
N ILE A 322 7.86 -14.77 0.29
CA ILE A 322 8.23 -14.63 -1.11
C ILE A 322 8.52 -13.17 -1.41
N LYS A 323 9.74 -12.90 -1.87
CA LYS A 323 10.22 -11.59 -2.31
C LYS A 323 10.47 -11.61 -3.80
N PRO A 324 9.51 -11.19 -4.63
CA PRO A 324 9.73 -11.08 -6.06
C PRO A 324 10.53 -9.82 -6.39
N LEU A 325 11.49 -9.99 -7.30
CA LEU A 325 12.32 -8.90 -7.83
C LEU A 325 12.03 -8.74 -9.33
N ASN A 326 11.92 -7.52 -9.80
CA ASN A 326 11.72 -7.20 -11.21
C ASN A 326 12.96 -7.53 -12.07
N LEU A 327 12.91 -7.26 -13.37
CA LEU A 327 14.01 -7.49 -14.32
C LEU A 327 15.31 -6.79 -13.91
N TYR A 328 15.21 -5.66 -13.22
CA TYR A 328 16.36 -4.83 -12.79
C TYR A 328 16.91 -5.23 -11.43
N GLY A 329 16.15 -6.00 -10.64
CA GLY A 329 16.54 -6.49 -9.31
C GLY A 329 15.94 -5.71 -8.15
N ALA A 330 15.12 -4.71 -8.43
CA ALA A 330 14.32 -4.03 -7.42
C ALA A 330 13.09 -4.87 -7.04
N PRO A 331 12.47 -4.61 -5.86
CA PRO A 331 11.19 -5.23 -5.49
C PRO A 331 10.12 -5.03 -6.56
N ALA A 332 9.43 -6.10 -6.95
CA ALA A 332 8.37 -6.05 -7.95
C ALA A 332 7.05 -5.56 -7.33
N ARG A 333 7.00 -4.27 -6.96
CA ARG A 333 5.83 -3.61 -6.37
C ARG A 333 4.60 -3.75 -7.28
N GLY A 334 3.46 -4.17 -6.74
CA GLY A 334 2.24 -4.41 -7.52
C GLY A 334 2.14 -5.81 -8.14
N ALA A 335 3.21 -6.60 -8.15
CA ALA A 335 3.13 -8.01 -8.53
C ALA A 335 2.21 -8.78 -7.57
N THR A 336 1.56 -9.83 -8.10
CA THR A 336 0.72 -10.72 -7.29
C THR A 336 1.41 -12.05 -7.11
N VAL A 337 1.56 -12.46 -5.86
CA VAL A 337 2.06 -13.77 -5.47
C VAL A 337 0.89 -14.64 -5.05
N THR A 338 0.77 -15.82 -5.62
CA THR A 338 -0.28 -16.79 -5.27
C THR A 338 0.35 -18.08 -4.77
N MET A 339 0.17 -18.36 -3.48
CA MET A 339 0.55 -19.62 -2.89
C MET A 339 -0.57 -20.64 -3.09
N LYS A 340 -0.22 -21.81 -3.59
CA LYS A 340 -1.11 -22.95 -3.78
C LYS A 340 -0.61 -24.13 -2.94
N SER A 341 -1.50 -24.78 -2.23
CA SER A 341 -1.21 -25.96 -1.41
C SER A 341 -2.30 -27.01 -1.60
N ASN A 342 -2.17 -28.16 -0.90
CA ASN A 342 -3.23 -29.17 -0.87
C ASN A 342 -4.51 -28.72 -0.14
N LYS A 343 -4.52 -27.52 0.50
CA LYS A 343 -5.65 -27.03 1.32
C LYS A 343 -6.25 -25.72 0.83
N ARG A 344 -5.47 -24.86 0.21
CA ARG A 344 -5.95 -23.51 -0.19
C ARG A 344 -5.18 -22.95 -1.39
N ILE A 345 -5.77 -21.92 -1.95
CA ILE A 345 -5.12 -20.97 -2.84
C ILE A 345 -5.21 -19.62 -2.12
N HIS A 346 -4.11 -18.88 -2.04
CA HIS A 346 -4.09 -17.59 -1.37
C HIS A 346 -3.18 -16.61 -2.12
N SER A 347 -3.73 -15.47 -2.52
CA SER A 347 -3.00 -14.43 -3.24
C SER A 347 -2.71 -13.23 -2.36
N LYS A 348 -1.50 -12.68 -2.52
CA LYS A 348 -1.08 -11.42 -1.89
C LYS A 348 -0.47 -10.52 -2.94
N THR A 349 -0.70 -9.22 -2.84
CA THR A 349 0.01 -8.23 -3.64
C THR A 349 1.33 -7.85 -2.96
N ILE A 350 2.36 -7.57 -3.75
CA ILE A 350 3.56 -6.89 -3.26
C ILE A 350 3.21 -5.42 -3.13
N ASP A 351 3.14 -4.96 -1.90
CA ASP A 351 2.56 -3.66 -1.59
C ASP A 351 3.32 -2.52 -2.29
N ALA A 352 2.59 -1.72 -3.04
CA ALA A 352 3.08 -0.56 -3.77
C ALA A 352 2.70 0.78 -3.10
N GLY A 353 1.98 0.70 -1.99
CA GLY A 353 1.37 1.73 -1.20
C GLY A 353 -0.06 1.33 -0.87
N SER A 354 -0.46 1.43 0.39
CA SER A 354 -1.76 1.00 0.87
C SER A 354 -2.09 1.61 2.24
N GLY A 355 -3.11 1.09 2.90
CA GLY A 355 -3.55 1.56 4.19
C GLY A 355 -4.05 3.00 4.09
N TYR A 356 -3.32 3.89 4.67
CA TYR A 356 -3.40 5.34 4.53
C TYR A 356 -2.01 5.92 4.80
N LEU A 357 -1.37 6.50 3.76
CA LEU A 357 -0.04 7.10 3.84
C LEU A 357 1.12 6.11 4.10
N CYS A 358 0.91 4.82 3.88
CA CYS A 358 1.83 3.77 4.26
C CYS A 358 2.27 2.92 3.07
N GLN A 359 3.32 2.15 3.28
CA GLN A 359 3.77 1.09 2.39
C GLN A 359 4.35 -0.04 3.25
N MET A 360 4.02 -1.28 2.91
CA MET A 360 4.49 -2.46 3.62
C MET A 360 5.82 -2.96 3.05
N GLU A 361 6.44 -3.90 3.73
CA GLU A 361 7.60 -4.60 3.18
C GLU A 361 7.27 -5.26 1.82
N PRO A 362 8.22 -5.37 0.88
CA PRO A 362 7.97 -5.94 -0.44
C PRO A 362 8.00 -7.47 -0.44
N VAL A 363 7.27 -8.09 0.47
CA VAL A 363 7.27 -9.54 0.70
C VAL A 363 5.83 -10.06 0.85
N ALA A 364 5.48 -11.09 0.12
CA ALA A 364 4.26 -11.84 0.36
C ALA A 364 4.53 -12.87 1.47
N HIS A 365 3.92 -12.65 2.62
CA HIS A 365 4.04 -13.48 3.81
C HIS A 365 2.81 -14.37 3.99
N TYR A 366 3.03 -15.66 4.24
CA TYR A 366 1.99 -16.67 4.45
C TYR A 366 2.30 -17.49 5.71
N GLY A 367 1.45 -17.44 6.70
CA GLY A 367 1.40 -18.45 7.75
C GLY A 367 0.89 -19.79 7.17
N ILE A 368 1.33 -20.89 7.72
CA ILE A 368 1.05 -22.23 7.21
C ILE A 368 0.10 -22.98 8.12
N ARG A 369 -1.06 -23.36 7.60
CA ARG A 369 -2.08 -24.12 8.34
C ARG A 369 -1.59 -25.53 8.67
N LYS A 370 -2.00 -26.05 9.80
CA LYS A 370 -1.61 -27.40 10.24
C LYS A 370 -1.95 -28.46 9.17
N GLY A 371 -0.92 -29.23 8.76
CA GLY A 371 -1.03 -30.30 7.77
C GLY A 371 -1.19 -29.80 6.32
N GLU A 372 -0.86 -28.56 6.06
CA GLU A 372 -0.69 -27.99 4.72
C GLU A 372 0.63 -28.48 4.12
N LYS A 373 0.64 -28.82 2.84
CA LYS A 373 1.79 -29.36 2.11
C LYS A 373 1.63 -29.18 0.60
N ASP A 374 2.61 -29.62 -0.16
CA ASP A 374 2.62 -29.58 -1.63
C ASP A 374 2.54 -28.13 -2.15
N PHE A 375 3.45 -27.29 -1.65
CA PHE A 375 3.43 -25.86 -1.92
C PHE A 375 3.99 -25.52 -3.31
N LYS A 376 3.23 -24.68 -4.02
CA LYS A 376 3.66 -24.01 -5.25
C LYS A 376 3.39 -22.53 -5.13
N VAL A 377 4.27 -21.75 -5.70
CA VAL A 377 4.11 -20.28 -5.77
C VAL A 377 4.02 -19.88 -7.23
N GLU A 378 3.00 -19.12 -7.55
CA GLU A 378 2.82 -18.46 -8.83
C GLU A 378 3.01 -16.97 -8.65
N ILE A 379 3.90 -16.36 -9.43
CA ILE A 379 4.13 -14.92 -9.43
C ILE A 379 3.58 -14.38 -10.75
N LYS A 380 2.58 -13.51 -10.65
CA LYS A 380 2.10 -12.69 -11.76
C LYS A 380 2.82 -11.35 -11.67
N TRP A 381 3.72 -11.12 -12.61
CA TRP A 381 4.54 -9.92 -12.71
C TRP A 381 3.72 -8.71 -13.22
N THR A 382 4.24 -7.52 -13.06
CA THR A 382 3.56 -6.27 -13.47
C THR A 382 3.31 -6.17 -14.98
N ASP A 383 4.08 -6.91 -15.79
CA ASP A 383 3.86 -7.07 -17.24
C ASP A 383 2.74 -8.07 -17.60
N GLY A 384 2.15 -8.74 -16.61
CA GLY A 384 1.13 -9.77 -16.74
C GLY A 384 1.67 -11.16 -17.05
N SER A 385 2.97 -11.33 -17.21
CA SER A 385 3.59 -12.66 -17.33
C SER A 385 3.51 -13.41 -16.01
N ILE A 386 3.51 -14.75 -16.09
CA ILE A 386 3.34 -15.62 -14.93
C ILE A 386 4.47 -16.63 -14.90
N GLU A 387 5.12 -16.74 -13.74
CA GLU A 387 6.08 -17.81 -13.46
C GLU A 387 5.64 -18.64 -12.27
N THR A 388 5.95 -19.93 -12.28
CA THR A 388 5.58 -20.88 -11.21
C THR A 388 6.83 -21.54 -10.64
N PHE A 389 6.87 -21.66 -9.31
CA PHE A 389 7.98 -22.21 -8.55
C PHE A 389 7.48 -23.26 -7.56
N ASP A 390 8.19 -24.38 -7.47
CA ASP A 390 7.97 -25.38 -6.41
C ASP A 390 8.70 -24.94 -5.15
N ILE A 391 8.10 -25.17 -3.98
CA ILE A 391 8.64 -24.78 -2.68
C ILE A 391 8.98 -26.04 -1.89
N ASP A 392 10.24 -26.20 -1.56
CA ASP A 392 10.77 -27.40 -0.90
C ASP A 392 10.83 -27.26 0.63
N GLU A 393 11.03 -26.04 1.13
CA GLU A 393 11.26 -25.78 2.56
C GLU A 393 10.38 -24.64 3.04
N LEU A 394 9.94 -24.73 4.29
CA LEU A 394 9.26 -23.66 5.01
C LEU A 394 10.23 -22.87 5.91
N ASN A 395 9.72 -21.83 6.56
CA ASN A 395 10.41 -21.00 7.54
C ASN A 395 11.63 -20.28 6.93
N LYS A 396 11.46 -19.79 5.70
CA LYS A 396 12.47 -18.95 5.04
C LYS A 396 11.84 -18.00 4.01
N THR A 397 12.62 -17.02 3.59
CA THR A 397 12.31 -16.11 2.50
C THR A 397 12.96 -16.60 1.20
N TYR A 398 12.15 -16.75 0.16
CA TYR A 398 12.61 -17.00 -1.21
C TYR A 398 12.64 -15.68 -1.99
N GLU A 399 13.74 -15.44 -2.70
CA GLU A 399 13.83 -14.37 -3.67
C GLU A 399 13.70 -14.97 -5.08
N PHE A 400 12.73 -14.46 -5.86
CA PHE A 400 12.54 -14.84 -7.25
C PHE A 400 12.68 -13.61 -8.13
N ARG A 401 13.53 -13.67 -9.12
CA ARG A 401 13.74 -12.60 -10.09
C ARG A 401 13.01 -12.92 -11.38
N GLN A 402 12.27 -11.92 -11.90
CA GLN A 402 11.62 -11.98 -13.19
C GLN A 402 12.65 -12.28 -14.30
N LYS A 403 12.28 -13.15 -15.22
CA LYS A 403 13.10 -13.51 -16.40
C LYS A 403 12.58 -12.79 -17.63
N LEU A 404 13.51 -12.49 -18.54
CA LEU A 404 13.19 -11.93 -19.87
C LEU A 404 12.41 -12.94 -20.72
#